data_7871d7c8d5e4a8e4a05f03337871387a
#
_entry.id   7871d7c8d5e4a8e4a05f03337871387a
#
_cell.length_a   1.000
_cell.length_b   1.000
_cell.length_c   1.000
_cell.angle_alpha   90.00
_cell.angle_beta   90.00
_cell.angle_gamma   90.00
#
_symmetry.space_group_name_H-M   'P 1'
#
loop_
_entity.id
_entity.type
_entity.pdbx_description
1 polymer ?
#
loop_
_entity_poly.entity_id
_entity_poly.type
_entity_poly.pdbx_seq_one_letter_code
_entity_poly.pdbx_strand_id
1 'polypeptide(L)'
;MASSLIRGKYVICTAGNDADSSVIITDGAVFQRDGLIEEVGDYRTLKATHPTDEELGGSNDIVFPGLVNAHHHGRAVTTFQMGTCDDSLERWLVAGWGRRPWDHYLMTVYTAMQMIESGTTTVMYNHSLTPIATIGEDVDQVLKGLSDTGMRTAFS
;
A
#
# COMPACT_ATOMS: atom_id res chain seq x y z
N MET A 1 17.24 4.35 -18.01
CA MET A 1 15.78 4.48 -17.85
C MET A 1 15.21 3.08 -17.85
N ALA A 2 14.54 2.68 -16.77
CA ALA A 2 13.96 1.34 -16.67
C ALA A 2 12.52 1.36 -17.17
N SER A 3 12.18 0.44 -18.06
CA SER A 3 10.83 0.30 -18.60
C SER A 3 10.32 -1.12 -18.44
N SER A 4 9.03 -1.26 -18.16
CA SER A 4 8.40 -2.58 -18.12
C SER A 4 7.02 -2.59 -18.77
N LEU A 5 6.68 -3.74 -19.32
CA LEU A 5 5.36 -4.06 -19.88
C LEU A 5 4.71 -5.11 -18.96
N ILE A 6 3.62 -4.74 -18.30
CA ILE A 6 2.94 -5.58 -17.31
C ILE A 6 1.68 -6.14 -17.97
N ARG A 7 1.70 -7.43 -18.33
CA ARG A 7 0.59 -8.11 -19.02
C ARG A 7 -0.40 -8.71 -18.04
N GLY A 8 -1.68 -8.62 -18.35
CA GLY A 8 -2.74 -9.37 -17.68
C GLY A 8 -3.75 -9.97 -18.65
N LYS A 9 -4.34 -11.12 -18.28
CA LYS A 9 -5.55 -11.60 -18.95
C LYS A 9 -6.64 -10.54 -18.94
N TYR A 10 -6.71 -9.80 -17.81
CA TYR A 10 -7.56 -8.64 -17.64
C TYR A 10 -6.73 -7.51 -17.03
N VAL A 11 -6.81 -6.33 -17.64
CA VAL A 11 -6.31 -5.09 -17.04
C VAL A 11 -7.52 -4.25 -16.67
N ILE A 12 -7.64 -3.94 -15.38
CA ILE A 12 -8.72 -3.11 -14.83
C ILE A 12 -8.16 -1.71 -14.62
N CYS A 13 -8.74 -0.73 -15.27
CA CYS A 13 -8.31 0.67 -15.15
C CYS A 13 -9.51 1.62 -15.21
N THR A 14 -9.29 2.90 -15.01
CA THR A 14 -10.30 3.95 -15.20
C THR A 14 -10.23 4.51 -16.62
N ALA A 15 -11.36 4.85 -17.22
CA ALA A 15 -11.40 5.52 -18.52
C ALA A 15 -11.31 7.05 -18.33
N GLY A 16 -10.19 7.62 -18.79
CA GLY A 16 -9.99 9.07 -18.75
C GLY A 16 -9.93 9.62 -17.31
N ASN A 17 -10.55 10.78 -17.09
CA ASN A 17 -10.57 11.48 -15.80
C ASN A 17 -11.81 11.16 -14.93
N ASP A 18 -12.66 10.23 -15.39
CA ASP A 18 -13.87 9.86 -14.67
C ASP A 18 -13.59 8.65 -13.77
N ALA A 19 -13.48 8.90 -12.47
CA ALA A 19 -13.19 7.87 -11.46
C ALA A 19 -14.28 6.77 -11.37
N ASP A 20 -15.49 7.05 -11.85
CA ASP A 20 -16.61 6.12 -11.81
C ASP A 20 -16.69 5.21 -13.06
N SER A 21 -15.87 5.47 -14.08
CA SER A 21 -15.82 4.66 -15.28
C SER A 21 -14.67 3.67 -15.27
N SER A 22 -14.91 2.47 -14.77
CA SER A 22 -13.95 1.37 -14.88
C SER A 22 -14.02 0.69 -16.25
N VAL A 23 -12.85 0.38 -16.81
CA VAL A 23 -12.70 -0.36 -18.07
C VAL A 23 -11.93 -1.64 -17.80
N ILE A 24 -12.38 -2.74 -18.41
CA ILE A 24 -11.67 -4.02 -18.39
C ILE A 24 -11.14 -4.29 -19.80
N ILE A 25 -9.81 -4.36 -19.93
CA ILE A 25 -9.13 -4.69 -21.17
C ILE A 25 -8.74 -6.17 -21.14
N THR A 26 -9.27 -6.96 -22.06
CA THR A 26 -8.91 -8.38 -22.18
C THR A 26 -7.60 -8.51 -22.95
N ASP A 27 -6.69 -9.37 -22.48
CA ASP A 27 -5.31 -9.53 -22.96
C ASP A 27 -4.61 -8.17 -23.03
N GLY A 28 -4.74 -7.41 -21.95
CA GLY A 28 -4.24 -6.06 -21.84
C GLY A 28 -2.83 -5.99 -21.26
N ALA A 29 -2.24 -4.81 -21.34
CA ALA A 29 -1.00 -4.49 -20.65
C ALA A 29 -0.94 -3.04 -20.17
N VAL A 30 -0.06 -2.80 -19.23
CA VAL A 30 0.35 -1.50 -18.74
C VAL A 30 1.80 -1.30 -19.12
N PHE A 31 2.10 -0.25 -19.89
CA PHE A 31 3.47 0.18 -20.17
C PHE A 31 3.87 1.29 -19.18
N GLN A 32 4.98 1.09 -18.50
CA GLN A 32 5.56 2.11 -17.63
C GLN A 32 7.01 2.37 -17.97
N ARG A 33 7.46 3.59 -17.68
CA ARG A 33 8.86 4.02 -17.78
C ARG A 33 9.21 4.89 -16.58
N ASP A 34 10.31 4.56 -15.94
CA ASP A 34 10.82 5.30 -14.77
C ASP A 34 9.75 5.54 -13.66
N GLY A 35 8.86 4.56 -13.45
CA GLY A 35 7.80 4.62 -12.44
C GLY A 35 6.54 5.37 -12.85
N LEU A 36 6.45 5.83 -14.10
CA LEU A 36 5.26 6.49 -14.64
C LEU A 36 4.56 5.59 -15.65
N ILE A 37 3.24 5.44 -15.52
CA ILE A 37 2.40 4.78 -16.51
C ILE A 37 2.29 5.71 -17.73
N GLU A 38 2.80 5.26 -18.88
CA GLU A 38 2.73 6.01 -20.15
C GLU A 38 1.52 5.58 -20.97
N GLU A 39 1.19 4.28 -20.98
CA GLU A 39 0.08 3.78 -21.78
C GLU A 39 -0.54 2.51 -21.16
N VAL A 40 -1.85 2.33 -21.36
CA VAL A 40 -2.61 1.14 -20.99
C VAL A 40 -3.44 0.73 -22.20
N GLY A 41 -3.35 -0.54 -22.61
CA GLY A 41 -4.04 -0.98 -23.83
C GLY A 41 -3.90 -2.47 -24.14
N ASP A 42 -4.15 -2.83 -25.40
CA ASP A 42 -3.96 -4.18 -25.89
C ASP A 42 -2.49 -4.61 -25.82
N TYR A 43 -2.22 -5.79 -25.25
CA TYR A 43 -0.85 -6.26 -25.04
C TYR A 43 -0.02 -6.35 -26.31
N ARG A 44 -0.61 -6.88 -27.41
CA ARG A 44 0.15 -7.08 -28.65
C ARG A 44 0.52 -5.75 -29.29
N THR A 45 -0.38 -4.79 -29.22
CA THR A 45 -0.16 -3.44 -29.70
C THR A 45 0.96 -2.77 -28.93
N LEU A 46 0.87 -2.76 -27.60
CA LEU A 46 1.88 -2.14 -26.75
C LEU A 46 3.25 -2.81 -26.88
N LYS A 47 3.28 -4.14 -26.97
CA LYS A 47 4.53 -4.88 -27.18
C LYS A 47 5.21 -4.55 -28.51
N ALA A 48 4.43 -4.27 -29.55
CA ALA A 48 4.96 -3.93 -30.86
C ALA A 48 5.47 -2.48 -30.93
N THR A 49 4.88 -1.57 -30.15
CA THR A 49 5.18 -0.13 -30.19
C THR A 49 6.19 0.31 -29.13
N HIS A 50 6.30 -0.42 -28.03
CA HIS A 50 7.18 -0.05 -26.90
C HIS A 50 8.24 -1.13 -26.66
N PRO A 51 9.49 -0.95 -27.11
CA PRO A 51 10.61 -1.76 -26.63
C PRO A 51 10.73 -1.61 -25.11
N THR A 52 10.80 -2.73 -24.41
CA THR A 52 10.85 -2.76 -22.95
C THR A 52 12.08 -3.50 -22.43
N ASP A 53 12.59 -3.10 -21.27
CA ASP A 53 13.68 -3.78 -20.60
C ASP A 53 13.20 -5.06 -19.91
N GLU A 54 11.92 -5.09 -19.50
CA GLU A 54 11.32 -6.18 -18.75
C GLU A 54 9.86 -6.41 -19.13
N GLU A 55 9.43 -7.68 -19.19
CA GLU A 55 8.02 -8.07 -19.26
C GLU A 55 7.63 -8.79 -17.97
N LEU A 56 6.50 -8.36 -17.36
CA LEU A 56 5.94 -8.92 -16.13
C LEU A 56 4.53 -9.45 -16.36
N GLY A 57 4.10 -10.39 -15.52
CA GLY A 57 2.77 -10.98 -15.59
C GLY A 57 2.57 -11.89 -16.81
N GLY A 58 1.32 -12.19 -17.14
CA GLY A 58 1.00 -13.10 -18.21
C GLY A 58 -0.50 -13.28 -18.46
N SER A 59 -0.83 -14.26 -19.31
CA SER A 59 -2.21 -14.54 -19.73
C SER A 59 -3.12 -15.14 -18.64
N ASN A 60 -2.62 -15.37 -17.45
CA ASN A 60 -3.39 -15.87 -16.30
C ASN A 60 -3.51 -14.86 -15.16
N ASP A 61 -2.91 -13.69 -15.32
CA ASP A 61 -2.87 -12.65 -14.29
C ASP A 61 -3.96 -11.61 -14.48
N ILE A 62 -4.32 -10.93 -13.41
CA ILE A 62 -5.18 -9.74 -13.42
C ILE A 62 -4.32 -8.57 -12.95
N VAL A 63 -4.28 -7.51 -13.74
CA VAL A 63 -3.58 -6.27 -13.42
C VAL A 63 -4.61 -5.20 -13.06
N PHE A 64 -4.42 -4.56 -11.92
CA PHE A 64 -5.27 -3.47 -11.44
C PHE A 64 -4.45 -2.49 -10.59
N PRO A 65 -4.95 -1.26 -10.39
CA PRO A 65 -4.27 -0.28 -9.53
C PRO A 65 -4.03 -0.81 -8.12
N GLY A 66 -2.92 -0.42 -7.52
CA GLY A 66 -2.63 -0.79 -6.13
C GLY A 66 -3.76 -0.37 -5.19
N LEU A 67 -4.02 -1.21 -4.19
CA LEU A 67 -5.10 -0.98 -3.22
C LEU A 67 -4.79 0.24 -2.34
N VAL A 68 -5.84 0.95 -1.97
CA VAL A 68 -5.78 2.08 -1.03
C VAL A 68 -6.40 1.65 0.30
N ASN A 69 -5.60 1.62 1.35
CA ASN A 69 -6.10 1.43 2.71
C ASN A 69 -6.50 2.78 3.30
N ALA A 70 -7.80 3.04 3.35
CA ALA A 70 -8.35 4.33 3.75
C ALA A 70 -8.32 4.58 5.27
N HIS A 71 -7.96 3.59 6.09
CA HIS A 71 -7.88 3.74 7.54
C HIS A 71 -6.99 2.69 8.17
N HIS A 72 -5.86 3.09 8.73
CA HIS A 72 -4.95 2.19 9.43
C HIS A 72 -4.25 2.90 10.59
N HIS A 73 -4.00 2.18 11.69
CA HIS A 73 -3.34 2.72 12.90
C HIS A 73 -1.89 2.27 13.05
N GLY A 74 -1.27 1.75 11.99
CA GLY A 74 0.13 1.33 12.02
C GLY A 74 0.44 0.14 12.92
N ARG A 75 -0.54 -0.70 13.21
CA ARG A 75 -0.38 -1.87 14.08
C ARG A 75 -0.42 -3.14 13.26
N ALA A 76 0.73 -3.78 13.13
CA ALA A 76 0.87 -5.07 12.46
C ALA A 76 0.65 -6.25 13.43
N VAL A 77 0.69 -5.99 14.73
CA VAL A 77 0.51 -6.98 15.80
C VAL A 77 -0.85 -6.76 16.44
N THR A 78 -1.63 -7.83 16.56
CA THR A 78 -2.95 -7.77 17.18
C THR A 78 -2.85 -7.52 18.69
N THR A 79 -3.92 -6.98 19.28
CA THR A 79 -3.99 -6.79 20.73
C THR A 79 -3.83 -8.10 21.49
N PHE A 80 -4.34 -9.21 20.94
CA PHE A 80 -4.18 -10.55 21.51
C PHE A 80 -2.71 -10.99 21.52
N GLN A 81 -1.97 -10.78 20.44
CA GLN A 81 -0.52 -11.07 20.40
C GLN A 81 0.27 -10.22 21.40
N MET A 82 -0.26 -9.07 21.80
CA MET A 82 0.32 -8.20 22.83
C MET A 82 -0.15 -8.53 24.24
N GLY A 83 -0.84 -9.66 24.43
CA GLY A 83 -1.32 -10.12 25.73
C GLY A 83 -2.57 -9.41 26.23
N THR A 84 -3.33 -8.75 25.36
CA THR A 84 -4.58 -8.06 25.72
C THR A 84 -5.74 -8.69 24.96
N CYS A 85 -6.76 -9.17 25.68
CA CYS A 85 -7.99 -9.66 25.05
C CYS A 85 -8.79 -8.49 24.46
N ASP A 86 -9.55 -8.78 23.42
CA ASP A 86 -10.53 -7.86 22.89
C ASP A 86 -11.73 -7.76 23.82
N ASP A 87 -12.29 -6.54 23.98
CA ASP A 87 -13.37 -6.26 24.93
C ASP A 87 -14.16 -5.03 24.45
N SER A 88 -15.10 -4.53 25.27
CA SER A 88 -15.72 -3.23 25.00
C SER A 88 -14.66 -2.13 24.88
N LEU A 89 -14.93 -1.11 24.07
CA LEU A 89 -13.96 -0.07 23.71
C LEU A 89 -13.29 0.56 24.94
N GLU A 90 -14.07 0.86 26.00
CA GLU A 90 -13.57 1.53 27.20
C GLU A 90 -12.57 0.65 27.95
N ARG A 91 -12.90 -0.63 28.14
CA ARG A 91 -12.02 -1.60 28.82
C ARG A 91 -10.77 -1.89 28.00
N TRP A 92 -10.92 -2.01 26.69
CA TRP A 92 -9.82 -2.23 25.77
C TRP A 92 -8.83 -1.04 25.76
N LEU A 93 -9.33 0.20 25.79
CA LEU A 93 -8.49 1.40 25.90
C LEU A 93 -7.70 1.43 27.20
N VAL A 94 -8.35 1.17 28.34
CA VAL A 94 -7.68 1.13 29.65
C VAL A 94 -6.62 0.02 29.71
N ALA A 95 -6.92 -1.16 29.19
CA ALA A 95 -5.96 -2.26 29.09
C ALA A 95 -4.76 -1.88 28.18
N GLY A 96 -4.99 -1.02 27.21
CA GLY A 96 -3.96 -0.49 26.32
C GLY A 96 -2.89 0.36 27.04
N TRP A 97 -3.24 1.06 28.11
CA TRP A 97 -2.31 1.89 28.88
C TRP A 97 -1.24 1.09 29.63
N GLY A 98 -1.51 -0.16 29.96
CA GLY A 98 -0.55 -1.06 30.61
C GLY A 98 0.40 -1.80 29.68
N ARG A 99 0.31 -1.56 28.37
CA ARG A 99 1.17 -2.24 27.39
C ARG A 99 2.58 -1.69 27.43
N ARG A 100 3.54 -2.57 27.06
CA ARG A 100 4.92 -2.12 26.85
C ARG A 100 5.00 -1.15 25.68
N PRO A 101 5.82 -0.10 25.77
CA PRO A 101 6.16 0.71 24.63
C PRO A 101 6.74 -0.16 23.51
N TRP A 102 6.36 0.10 22.30
CA TRP A 102 6.94 -0.54 21.12
C TRP A 102 7.87 0.40 20.39
N ASP A 103 8.73 -0.18 19.61
CA ASP A 103 9.54 0.54 18.67
C ASP A 103 8.64 0.99 17.49
N HIS A 104 8.37 2.28 17.40
CA HIS A 104 7.47 2.85 16.38
C HIS A 104 8.02 2.65 14.97
N TYR A 105 9.34 2.72 14.79
CA TYR A 105 9.97 2.48 13.49
C TYR A 105 9.76 1.03 13.04
N LEU A 106 10.14 0.07 13.87
CA LEU A 106 10.01 -1.36 13.52
C LEU A 106 8.55 -1.77 13.31
N MET A 107 7.64 -1.28 14.15
CA MET A 107 6.21 -1.56 13.99
C MET A 107 5.68 -1.01 12.67
N THR A 108 6.09 0.20 12.31
CA THR A 108 5.67 0.84 11.05
C THR A 108 6.22 0.12 9.83
N VAL A 109 7.51 -0.22 9.82
CA VAL A 109 8.13 -1.00 8.75
C VAL A 109 7.41 -2.34 8.57
N TYR A 110 7.18 -3.07 9.67
CA TYR A 110 6.50 -4.36 9.60
C TYR A 110 5.06 -4.23 9.08
N THR A 111 4.33 -3.21 9.55
CA THR A 111 2.98 -2.89 9.06
C THR A 111 2.98 -2.59 7.56
N ALA A 112 3.89 -1.74 7.11
CA ALA A 112 3.99 -1.37 5.70
C ALA A 112 4.34 -2.58 4.81
N MET A 113 5.24 -3.45 5.27
CA MET A 113 5.56 -4.69 4.56
C MET A 113 4.32 -5.59 4.38
N GLN A 114 3.53 -5.80 5.43
CA GLN A 114 2.30 -6.59 5.34
C GLN A 114 1.26 -5.97 4.39
N MET A 115 1.15 -4.64 4.39
CA MET A 115 0.29 -3.93 3.45
C MET A 115 0.76 -4.09 2.00
N ILE A 116 2.07 -3.95 1.74
CA ILE A 116 2.66 -4.12 0.42
C ILE A 116 2.46 -5.57 -0.08
N GLU A 117 2.70 -6.56 0.76
CA GLU A 117 2.47 -7.98 0.44
C GLU A 117 1.00 -8.28 0.09
N SER A 118 0.05 -7.52 0.65
CA SER A 118 -1.38 -7.62 0.33
C SER A 118 -1.82 -6.76 -0.86
N GLY A 119 -0.88 -6.09 -1.56
CA GLY A 119 -1.16 -5.25 -2.72
C GLY A 119 -1.59 -3.82 -2.39
N THR A 120 -1.49 -3.40 -1.13
CA THR A 120 -1.74 -2.01 -0.73
C THR A 120 -0.55 -1.13 -1.10
N THR A 121 -0.78 -0.06 -1.86
CA THR A 121 0.26 0.88 -2.29
C THR A 121 0.12 2.27 -1.67
N THR A 122 -1.02 2.54 -1.06
CA THR A 122 -1.32 3.84 -0.42
C THR A 122 -2.10 3.61 0.87
N VAL A 123 -1.76 4.34 1.92
CA VAL A 123 -2.42 4.23 3.22
C VAL A 123 -2.79 5.60 3.79
N MET A 124 -3.98 5.71 4.38
CA MET A 124 -4.33 6.75 5.34
C MET A 124 -3.89 6.27 6.72
N TYR A 125 -2.75 6.78 7.18
CA TYR A 125 -2.15 6.38 8.44
C TYR A 125 -2.61 7.30 9.56
N ASN A 126 -3.47 6.78 10.43
CA ASN A 126 -3.93 7.49 11.62
C ASN A 126 -3.02 7.12 12.79
N HIS A 127 -2.16 8.04 13.20
CA HIS A 127 -1.22 7.77 14.28
C HIS A 127 -1.97 7.50 15.59
N SER A 128 -1.51 6.48 16.30
CA SER A 128 -2.09 6.15 17.60
C SER A 128 -1.69 7.17 18.65
N LEU A 129 -2.57 7.39 19.63
CA LEU A 129 -2.30 8.26 20.78
C LEU A 129 -1.00 7.83 21.46
N THR A 130 -0.06 8.77 21.52
CA THR A 130 1.19 8.64 22.27
C THR A 130 1.26 9.74 23.34
N PRO A 131 2.07 9.58 24.40
CA PRO A 131 2.26 10.66 25.36
C PRO A 131 2.76 11.93 24.67
N ILE A 132 2.20 13.09 25.04
CA ILE A 132 2.57 14.38 24.47
C ILE A 132 4.09 14.63 24.57
N ALA A 133 4.72 14.13 25.63
CA ALA A 133 6.15 14.31 25.86
C ALA A 133 7.04 13.64 24.80
N THR A 134 6.59 12.57 24.16
CA THR A 134 7.37 11.79 23.18
C THR A 134 6.83 11.88 21.76
N ILE A 135 5.69 12.56 21.56
CA ILE A 135 4.96 12.54 20.28
C ILE A 135 5.82 12.93 19.09
N GLY A 136 6.73 13.90 19.25
CA GLY A 136 7.62 14.32 18.16
C GLY A 136 8.56 13.20 17.71
N GLU A 137 9.22 12.54 18.66
CA GLU A 137 10.13 11.43 18.38
C GLU A 137 9.39 10.21 17.80
N ASP A 138 8.21 9.92 18.33
CA ASP A 138 7.38 8.81 17.87
C ASP A 138 6.90 9.03 16.44
N VAL A 139 6.47 10.25 16.10
CA VAL A 139 6.07 10.63 14.73
C VAL A 139 7.25 10.55 13.77
N ASP A 140 8.42 11.04 14.16
CA ASP A 140 9.63 10.97 13.33
C ASP A 140 10.01 9.52 13.00
N GLN A 141 9.92 8.61 13.97
CA GLN A 141 10.17 7.18 13.77
C GLN A 141 9.16 6.56 12.80
N VAL A 142 7.88 6.90 12.92
CA VAL A 142 6.82 6.43 12.02
C VAL A 142 7.05 6.95 10.60
N LEU A 143 7.28 8.24 10.43
CA LEU A 143 7.53 8.85 9.12
C LEU A 143 8.76 8.26 8.45
N LYS A 144 9.83 8.02 9.23
CA LYS A 144 11.01 7.32 8.74
C LYS A 144 10.69 5.92 8.24
N GLY A 145 9.94 5.12 9.00
CA GLY A 145 9.55 3.76 8.62
C GLY A 145 8.72 3.73 7.34
N LEU A 146 7.76 4.65 7.19
CA LEU A 146 6.95 4.79 5.97
C LEU A 146 7.82 5.20 4.77
N SER A 147 8.74 6.13 4.96
CA SER A 147 9.67 6.57 3.91
C SER A 147 10.60 5.44 3.46
N ASP A 148 11.20 4.71 4.39
CA ASP A 148 12.15 3.63 4.10
C ASP A 148 11.49 2.46 3.35
N THR A 149 10.18 2.25 3.54
CA THR A 149 9.41 1.23 2.81
C THR A 149 8.85 1.71 1.47
N GLY A 150 8.91 3.01 1.19
CA GLY A 150 8.34 3.61 -0.02
C GLY A 150 6.79 3.64 -0.05
N MET A 151 6.12 3.41 1.08
CA MET A 151 4.66 3.45 1.17
C MET A 151 4.14 4.87 0.97
N ARG A 152 3.23 5.05 0.01
CA ARG A 152 2.52 6.33 -0.13
C ARG A 152 1.57 6.52 1.05
N THR A 153 1.65 7.67 1.70
CA THR A 153 0.94 7.89 2.96
C THR A 153 0.29 9.26 3.02
N ALA A 154 -0.99 9.27 3.39
CA ALA A 154 -1.63 10.42 4.03
C ALA A 154 -1.51 10.19 5.55
N PHE A 155 -0.85 11.08 6.26
CA PHE A 155 -0.57 10.96 7.69
C PHE A 155 -1.45 11.92 8.50
N SER A 156 -2.06 11.42 9.60
CA SER A 156 -2.90 12.21 10.50
C SER A 156 -2.65 11.85 11.97
#